data_a39a4e4436097d9a87323fb025f25f05
#
_entry.id   a39a4e4436097d9a87323fb025f25f05
#
_cell.length_a   1.000
_cell.length_b   1.000
_cell.length_c   1.000
_cell.angle_alpha   90.00
_cell.angle_beta   90.00
_cell.angle_gamma   90.00
#
_symmetry.space_group_name_H-M   'P 1'
#
loop_
_entity.id
_entity.type
_entity.pdbx_description
1 polymer ?
#
loop_
_entity_poly.entity_id
_entity_poly.type
_entity_poly.pdbx_seq_one_letter_code
_entity_poly.pdbx_strand_id
1 'polypeptide(L)'
;MELNQENNMINRLLIIVITISTITTNAQNEIDALRYSIQNLNGTARYSAMGGAFGSLGGEISTLSSNPAGIGMYQFSELTITPSINLNTTTSYYGSRLSTYESSKSISDFGLVFTMPQNSSDWKRINLGVGWNQLANYNNEMEIKGTNHETSFVDEIIENSNGTLINEIETNKGHYYSEMAWYTYLIDPLNSDTGLVDGKYVSNFSSEAKSQEKVTKRSGGMNELVFSIGGSYKEKIYIGATIGIPTINYHEYTEYTEGEISDTANNLRRLLFSEEISAYGTGYNFKVGAIYRLSEKIKLGGSIHTPTFFSIEEDYNTSITTFFKDSTRDYSMGYITPFNYNLITPLKATVSASTILNNIIISAEYELLDYSKIEYLTSDFEEENATISNIYQRTENIKIGGEMIIKPFVLRAGYAKYGSAFKTKDFTKENFSYGIGINNGGYFFDIAYILSQGTNEHSLYHEDDISPINLITTNHNLLFTLGFRY
;
A
#
# COMPACT_ATOMS: atom_id res chain seq x y z
N MET A 1 60.01 -17.69 13.06
CA MET A 1 59.07 -17.13 14.08
C MET A 1 58.56 -15.75 13.66
N GLU A 2 59.20 -15.03 12.77
CA GLU A 2 58.80 -13.70 12.29
C GLU A 2 57.73 -13.72 11.20
N LEU A 3 57.69 -14.73 10.35
CA LEU A 3 56.67 -14.84 9.28
C LEU A 3 55.23 -15.05 9.77
N ASN A 4 55.02 -15.52 11.01
CA ASN A 4 53.69 -15.69 11.60
C ASN A 4 53.14 -14.42 12.28
N GLN A 5 54.00 -13.42 12.57
CA GLN A 5 53.54 -12.15 13.14
C GLN A 5 53.08 -11.17 12.06
N GLU A 6 53.70 -11.14 10.88
CA GLU A 6 53.27 -10.30 9.76
C GLU A 6 51.92 -10.73 9.18
N ASN A 7 51.65 -12.04 9.04
CA ASN A 7 50.36 -12.55 8.59
C ASN A 7 49.21 -12.26 9.57
N ASN A 8 49.50 -12.23 10.89
CA ASN A 8 48.49 -11.84 11.88
C ASN A 8 48.21 -10.33 11.91
N MET A 9 49.18 -9.51 11.55
CA MET A 9 48.98 -8.05 11.45
C MET A 9 48.21 -7.66 10.18
N ILE A 10 48.51 -8.31 9.06
CA ILE A 10 47.79 -8.13 7.79
C ILE A 10 46.36 -8.63 7.91
N ASN A 11 46.10 -9.77 8.56
CA ASN A 11 44.75 -10.25 8.82
C ASN A 11 43.94 -9.38 9.81
N ARG A 12 44.59 -8.74 10.76
CA ARG A 12 43.97 -7.75 11.66
C ARG A 12 43.69 -6.42 10.97
N LEU A 13 44.55 -6.00 10.02
CA LEU A 13 44.32 -4.83 9.17
C LEU A 13 43.19 -5.10 8.13
N LEU A 14 43.09 -6.32 7.60
CA LEU A 14 42.00 -6.72 6.69
C LEU A 14 40.65 -6.82 7.43
N ILE A 15 40.64 -7.20 8.71
CA ILE A 15 39.41 -7.24 9.52
C ILE A 15 38.94 -5.83 9.92
N ILE A 16 39.85 -4.85 10.04
CA ILE A 16 39.53 -3.45 10.35
C ILE A 16 38.99 -2.67 9.12
N VAL A 17 39.27 -3.14 7.90
CA VAL A 17 38.83 -2.51 6.65
C VAL A 17 37.41 -2.99 6.25
N ILE A 18 36.89 -4.06 6.86
CA ILE A 18 35.52 -4.64 6.51
C ILE A 18 34.43 -4.12 7.43
N THR A 19 34.68 -3.24 8.40
CA THR A 19 33.65 -2.68 9.29
C THR A 19 33.44 -1.19 9.09
N ILE A 20 33.51 -0.69 7.85
CA ILE A 20 32.83 0.52 7.45
C ILE A 20 31.61 0.05 6.64
N SER A 21 30.68 -0.60 7.30
CA SER A 21 29.30 -0.63 6.85
C SER A 21 28.80 0.81 6.99
N THR A 22 28.71 1.51 5.89
CA THR A 22 27.88 2.69 5.79
C THR A 22 26.46 2.24 6.16
N ILE A 23 26.00 2.60 7.35
CA ILE A 23 24.60 2.50 7.71
C ILE A 23 23.89 3.53 6.82
N THR A 24 23.50 3.11 5.65
CA THR A 24 22.54 3.86 4.82
C THR A 24 21.19 3.67 5.48
N THR A 25 20.73 4.66 6.22
CA THR A 25 19.33 4.73 6.63
C THR A 25 18.51 4.95 5.37
N ASN A 26 18.01 3.84 4.80
CA ASN A 26 17.06 3.91 3.71
C ASN A 26 15.70 4.28 4.32
N ALA A 27 15.09 5.37 3.85
CA ALA A 27 13.72 5.75 4.21
C ALA A 27 12.69 4.74 3.68
N GLN A 28 13.08 3.93 2.67
CA GLN A 28 12.28 2.88 2.05
C GLN A 28 12.42 1.59 2.84
N ASN A 29 11.27 0.98 3.13
CA ASN A 29 11.22 -0.25 3.89
C ASN A 29 10.28 -1.29 3.24
N GLU A 30 10.20 -2.46 3.85
CA GLU A 30 9.32 -3.54 3.42
C GLU A 30 7.84 -3.13 3.40
N ILE A 31 7.41 -2.15 4.23
CA ILE A 31 6.02 -1.68 4.30
C ILE A 31 5.65 -0.92 3.01
N ASP A 32 6.56 -0.12 2.45
CA ASP A 32 6.37 0.59 1.18
C ASP A 32 6.29 -0.39 0.02
N ALA A 33 7.16 -1.39 -0.01
CA ALA A 33 7.13 -2.47 -0.99
C ALA A 33 5.78 -3.20 -0.99
N LEU A 34 5.23 -3.49 0.19
CA LEU A 34 3.91 -4.09 0.34
C LEU A 34 2.79 -3.13 -0.08
N ARG A 35 2.87 -1.84 0.30
CA ARG A 35 1.90 -0.79 -0.05
C ARG A 35 1.68 -0.70 -1.56
N TYR A 36 2.77 -0.71 -2.35
CA TYR A 36 2.71 -0.64 -3.82
C TYR A 36 2.37 -1.98 -4.49
N SER A 37 2.30 -3.06 -3.73
CA SER A 37 1.92 -4.40 -4.21
C SER A 37 0.45 -4.75 -3.93
N ILE A 38 -0.19 -4.12 -2.95
CA ILE A 38 -1.58 -4.40 -2.57
C ILE A 38 -2.55 -3.66 -3.51
N GLN A 39 -3.53 -4.40 -4.02
CA GLN A 39 -4.64 -3.87 -4.81
C GLN A 39 -5.95 -3.97 -4.03
N ASN A 40 -6.78 -2.93 -4.11
CA ASN A 40 -8.10 -2.91 -3.49
C ASN A 40 -9.18 -3.39 -4.45
N LEU A 41 -10.37 -3.71 -3.91
CA LEU A 41 -11.56 -3.98 -4.71
C LEU A 41 -12.09 -2.65 -5.29
N ASN A 42 -11.70 -2.35 -6.51
CA ASN A 42 -12.15 -1.20 -7.29
C ASN A 42 -12.54 -1.65 -8.70
N GLY A 43 -13.34 -0.83 -9.39
CA GLY A 43 -13.87 -1.11 -10.71
C GLY A 43 -15.22 -0.45 -10.86
N THR A 44 -16.06 -0.95 -11.78
CA THR A 44 -17.43 -0.49 -11.91
C THR A 44 -18.28 -0.88 -10.70
N ALA A 45 -19.42 -0.22 -10.53
CA ALA A 45 -20.38 -0.56 -9.48
C ALA A 45 -20.88 -2.02 -9.61
N ARG A 46 -21.06 -2.51 -10.83
CA ARG A 46 -21.44 -3.91 -11.07
C ARG A 46 -20.36 -4.89 -10.61
N TYR A 47 -19.11 -4.66 -11.02
CA TYR A 47 -17.96 -5.47 -10.65
C TYR A 47 -17.75 -5.51 -9.13
N SER A 48 -17.76 -4.33 -8.52
CA SER A 48 -17.51 -4.18 -7.08
C SER A 48 -18.65 -4.73 -6.22
N ALA A 49 -19.93 -4.57 -6.66
CA ALA A 49 -21.09 -5.13 -5.96
C ALA A 49 -21.11 -6.66 -5.92
N MET A 50 -20.40 -7.32 -6.82
CA MET A 50 -20.24 -8.77 -6.84
C MET A 50 -18.92 -9.22 -6.19
N GLY A 51 -18.31 -8.40 -5.32
CA GLY A 51 -17.06 -8.72 -4.64
C GLY A 51 -15.85 -8.89 -5.58
N GLY A 52 -15.97 -8.44 -6.85
CA GLY A 52 -14.91 -8.62 -7.86
C GLY A 52 -14.83 -10.03 -8.45
N ALA A 53 -15.78 -10.92 -8.21
CA ALA A 53 -15.79 -12.31 -8.70
C ALA A 53 -16.19 -12.40 -10.17
N PHE A 54 -15.41 -11.83 -11.08
CA PHE A 54 -15.71 -11.70 -12.51
C PHE A 54 -14.82 -12.53 -13.45
N GLY A 55 -13.87 -13.26 -12.94
CA GLY A 55 -12.88 -13.99 -13.75
C GLY A 55 -13.46 -14.96 -14.79
N SER A 56 -14.70 -15.49 -14.59
CA SER A 56 -15.40 -16.35 -15.53
C SER A 56 -16.65 -15.69 -16.15
N LEU A 57 -17.09 -14.53 -15.65
CA LEU A 57 -18.31 -13.86 -16.14
C LEU A 57 -18.07 -13.09 -17.44
N GLY A 58 -17.07 -12.21 -17.44
CA GLY A 58 -16.73 -11.35 -18.57
C GLY A 58 -17.83 -10.35 -18.98
N GLY A 59 -17.62 -9.62 -20.08
CA GLY A 59 -18.54 -8.61 -20.59
C GLY A 59 -18.76 -7.44 -19.63
N GLU A 60 -17.66 -6.98 -19.01
CA GLU A 60 -17.60 -5.93 -18.04
C GLU A 60 -16.23 -5.26 -18.09
N ILE A 61 -16.19 -3.92 -18.05
CA ILE A 61 -14.97 -3.14 -18.34
C ILE A 61 -13.83 -3.42 -17.37
N SER A 62 -14.09 -3.59 -16.09
CA SER A 62 -13.07 -3.87 -15.07
C SER A 62 -12.36 -5.21 -15.30
N THR A 63 -12.92 -6.09 -16.17
CA THR A 63 -12.25 -7.34 -16.58
C THR A 63 -11.03 -7.11 -17.44
N LEU A 64 -10.87 -5.94 -18.06
CA LEU A 64 -9.64 -5.56 -18.77
C LEU A 64 -8.43 -5.61 -17.84
N SER A 65 -8.64 -5.30 -16.55
CA SER A 65 -7.60 -5.37 -15.51
C SER A 65 -7.58 -6.70 -14.74
N SER A 66 -8.70 -7.44 -14.61
CA SER A 66 -8.77 -8.66 -13.79
C SER A 66 -8.63 -9.95 -14.58
N ASN A 67 -9.44 -10.15 -15.62
CA ASN A 67 -9.29 -11.26 -16.58
C ASN A 67 -9.56 -10.75 -18.00
N PRO A 68 -8.52 -10.51 -18.81
CA PRO A 68 -8.63 -9.94 -20.15
C PRO A 68 -9.53 -10.75 -21.11
N ALA A 69 -9.74 -12.04 -20.87
CA ALA A 69 -10.66 -12.84 -21.69
C ALA A 69 -12.09 -12.31 -21.66
N GLY A 70 -12.44 -11.56 -20.60
CA GLY A 70 -13.76 -10.93 -20.46
C GLY A 70 -14.10 -9.96 -21.58
N ILE A 71 -13.10 -9.32 -22.20
CA ILE A 71 -13.31 -8.44 -23.38
C ILE A 71 -13.90 -9.21 -24.57
N GLY A 72 -13.53 -10.48 -24.76
CA GLY A 72 -14.03 -11.33 -25.84
C GLY A 72 -15.55 -11.61 -25.74
N MET A 73 -16.18 -11.33 -24.61
CA MET A 73 -17.60 -11.55 -24.37
C MET A 73 -18.48 -10.36 -24.74
N TYR A 74 -17.91 -9.20 -25.04
CA TYR A 74 -18.68 -8.04 -25.48
C TYR A 74 -19.34 -8.31 -26.84
N GLN A 75 -20.60 -7.91 -26.93
CA GLN A 75 -21.44 -8.03 -28.14
C GLN A 75 -21.69 -6.68 -28.81
N PHE A 76 -21.53 -5.61 -28.06
CA PHE A 76 -21.70 -4.22 -28.47
C PHE A 76 -20.50 -3.43 -28.00
N SER A 77 -20.18 -2.35 -28.68
CA SER A 77 -19.23 -1.37 -28.18
C SER A 77 -19.85 -0.69 -26.95
N GLU A 78 -19.00 -0.36 -25.96
CA GLU A 78 -19.47 0.15 -24.69
C GLU A 78 -18.52 1.23 -24.16
N LEU A 79 -19.09 2.30 -23.63
CA LEU A 79 -18.41 3.35 -22.88
C LEU A 79 -18.94 3.36 -21.46
N THR A 80 -18.05 3.38 -20.45
CA THR A 80 -18.42 3.43 -19.03
C THR A 80 -17.61 4.48 -18.28
N ILE A 81 -18.21 5.04 -17.25
CA ILE A 81 -17.54 5.89 -16.25
C ILE A 81 -18.10 5.59 -14.85
N THR A 82 -17.21 5.51 -13.87
CA THR A 82 -17.57 5.18 -12.49
C THR A 82 -16.92 6.15 -11.49
N PRO A 83 -17.54 7.27 -11.14
CA PRO A 83 -17.17 8.04 -9.96
C PRO A 83 -17.41 7.28 -8.66
N SER A 84 -16.60 7.55 -7.65
CA SER A 84 -16.68 6.95 -6.32
C SER A 84 -16.47 7.97 -5.20
N ILE A 85 -17.07 7.66 -4.04
CA ILE A 85 -16.91 8.39 -2.78
C ILE A 85 -16.46 7.38 -1.73
N ASN A 86 -15.29 7.63 -1.14
CA ASN A 86 -14.73 6.82 -0.07
C ASN A 86 -14.83 7.57 1.25
N LEU A 87 -15.27 6.88 2.31
CA LEU A 87 -15.27 7.34 3.68
C LEU A 87 -14.44 6.34 4.50
N ASN A 88 -13.28 6.76 4.96
CA ASN A 88 -12.35 5.94 5.72
C ASN A 88 -12.43 6.31 7.19
N THR A 89 -12.47 5.31 8.06
CA THR A 89 -12.43 5.47 9.51
C THR A 89 -11.29 4.62 10.04
N THR A 90 -10.34 5.25 10.74
CA THR A 90 -9.27 4.55 11.45
C THR A 90 -9.47 4.72 12.95
N THR A 91 -9.54 3.62 13.67
CA THR A 91 -9.66 3.59 15.13
C THR A 91 -8.38 3.03 15.72
N SER A 92 -7.76 3.78 16.61
CA SER A 92 -6.58 3.41 17.38
C SER A 92 -6.93 3.15 18.86
N TYR A 93 -6.12 2.31 19.50
CA TYR A 93 -6.24 1.98 20.92
C TYR A 93 -4.89 2.16 21.61
N TYR A 94 -4.65 3.32 22.20
CA TYR A 94 -3.44 3.63 22.97
C TYR A 94 -3.82 4.38 24.25
N GLY A 95 -4.01 3.64 25.34
CA GLY A 95 -4.58 4.17 26.58
C GLY A 95 -6.06 4.53 26.48
N SER A 96 -6.48 5.17 25.40
CA SER A 96 -7.87 5.50 25.07
C SER A 96 -8.20 5.09 23.63
N ARG A 97 -9.50 5.01 23.32
CA ARG A 97 -9.97 4.80 21.95
C ARG A 97 -10.10 6.15 21.23
N LEU A 98 -9.47 6.25 20.09
CA LEU A 98 -9.60 7.42 19.21
C LEU A 98 -10.01 6.98 17.81
N SER A 99 -10.84 7.78 17.13
CA SER A 99 -11.28 7.49 15.75
C SER A 99 -11.16 8.74 14.89
N THR A 100 -10.49 8.59 13.74
CA THR A 100 -10.35 9.61 12.70
C THR A 100 -11.20 9.26 11.48
N TYR A 101 -11.59 10.27 10.72
CA TYR A 101 -12.48 10.16 9.57
C TYR A 101 -11.86 10.91 8.40
N GLU A 102 -11.67 10.23 7.27
CA GLU A 102 -11.19 10.83 6.03
C GLU A 102 -12.16 10.53 4.89
N SER A 103 -12.46 11.55 4.07
CA SER A 103 -13.33 11.40 2.91
C SER A 103 -12.61 11.78 1.62
N SER A 104 -12.71 10.94 0.60
CA SER A 104 -12.11 11.20 -0.70
C SER A 104 -13.08 10.90 -1.84
N LYS A 105 -12.91 11.61 -2.95
CA LYS A 105 -13.66 11.41 -4.20
C LYS A 105 -12.67 11.05 -5.29
N SER A 106 -13.02 10.05 -6.10
CA SER A 106 -12.18 9.60 -7.22
C SER A 106 -13.03 9.08 -8.38
N ILE A 107 -12.37 8.82 -9.50
CA ILE A 107 -12.92 7.99 -10.56
C ILE A 107 -12.37 6.58 -10.33
N SER A 108 -13.23 5.63 -10.05
CA SER A 108 -12.85 4.23 -9.81
C SER A 108 -12.51 3.51 -11.10
N ASP A 109 -13.25 3.81 -12.16
CA ASP A 109 -13.12 3.12 -13.44
C ASP A 109 -13.64 4.02 -14.58
N PHE A 110 -12.96 3.95 -15.72
CA PHE A 110 -13.37 4.54 -16.97
C PHE A 110 -12.91 3.63 -18.10
N GLY A 111 -13.75 3.38 -19.10
CA GLY A 111 -13.31 2.56 -20.20
C GLY A 111 -14.19 2.58 -21.43
N LEU A 112 -13.55 2.14 -22.52
CA LEU A 112 -14.13 2.08 -23.86
C LEU A 112 -13.79 0.74 -24.48
N VAL A 113 -14.79 0.03 -24.99
CA VAL A 113 -14.63 -1.22 -25.75
C VAL A 113 -15.21 -1.05 -27.14
N PHE A 114 -14.43 -1.43 -28.14
CA PHE A 114 -14.84 -1.54 -29.54
C PHE A 114 -15.05 -2.99 -29.91
N THR A 115 -16.26 -3.34 -30.36
CA THR A 115 -16.61 -4.69 -30.78
C THR A 115 -16.60 -4.78 -32.31
N MET A 116 -15.84 -5.75 -32.83
CA MET A 116 -15.69 -6.02 -34.27
C MET A 116 -16.22 -7.42 -34.58
N PRO A 117 -17.49 -7.56 -35.01
CA PRO A 117 -18.04 -8.85 -35.44
C PRO A 117 -17.30 -9.44 -36.63
N GLN A 118 -17.09 -10.77 -36.62
CA GLN A 118 -16.45 -11.51 -37.71
C GLN A 118 -17.45 -12.46 -38.34
N ASN A 119 -17.77 -12.24 -39.63
CA ASN A 119 -18.86 -12.96 -40.30
C ASN A 119 -18.46 -14.30 -40.95
N SER A 120 -17.16 -14.56 -41.15
CA SER A 120 -16.71 -15.68 -42.01
C SER A 120 -15.75 -16.66 -41.34
N SER A 121 -15.53 -16.57 -40.01
CA SER A 121 -14.57 -17.44 -39.31
C SER A 121 -15.17 -18.08 -38.04
N ASP A 122 -14.48 -19.06 -37.51
CA ASP A 122 -14.77 -19.61 -36.16
C ASP A 122 -14.63 -18.56 -35.06
N TRP A 123 -13.82 -17.54 -35.28
CA TRP A 123 -13.76 -16.35 -34.48
C TRP A 123 -14.98 -15.49 -34.74
N LYS A 124 -15.82 -15.32 -33.75
CA LYS A 124 -17.10 -14.58 -33.83
C LYS A 124 -16.95 -13.10 -33.63
N ARG A 125 -16.02 -12.71 -32.78
CA ARG A 125 -15.71 -11.32 -32.45
C ARG A 125 -14.26 -11.16 -32.11
N ILE A 126 -13.71 -10.00 -32.47
CA ILE A 126 -12.43 -9.48 -31.97
C ILE A 126 -12.75 -8.12 -31.36
N ASN A 127 -12.38 -7.90 -30.13
CA ASN A 127 -12.66 -6.69 -29.38
C ASN A 127 -11.38 -6.02 -28.93
N LEU A 128 -11.38 -4.69 -28.98
CA LEU A 128 -10.31 -3.84 -28.45
C LEU A 128 -10.85 -3.02 -27.32
N GLY A 129 -10.06 -2.82 -26.28
CA GLY A 129 -10.45 -2.04 -25.12
C GLY A 129 -9.34 -1.14 -24.61
N VAL A 130 -9.75 0.02 -24.14
CA VAL A 130 -8.90 0.95 -23.37
C VAL A 130 -9.64 1.26 -22.07
N GLY A 131 -8.94 1.17 -20.96
CA GLY A 131 -9.53 1.45 -19.65
C GLY A 131 -8.54 2.14 -18.72
N TRP A 132 -9.09 2.83 -17.75
CA TRP A 132 -8.37 3.40 -16.63
C TRP A 132 -9.04 2.91 -15.35
N ASN A 133 -8.27 2.28 -14.46
CA ASN A 133 -8.77 1.71 -13.21
C ASN A 133 -7.97 2.24 -12.04
N GLN A 134 -8.65 2.56 -10.94
CA GLN A 134 -7.99 2.82 -9.66
C GLN A 134 -7.67 1.49 -8.99
N LEU A 135 -6.38 1.17 -8.82
CA LEU A 135 -5.93 -0.06 -8.16
C LEU A 135 -5.88 0.07 -6.64
N ALA A 136 -5.52 1.26 -6.13
CA ALA A 136 -5.53 1.56 -4.70
C ALA A 136 -5.89 3.03 -4.46
N ASN A 137 -6.53 3.30 -3.31
CA ASN A 137 -6.77 4.63 -2.77
C ASN A 137 -6.00 4.73 -1.46
N TYR A 138 -5.08 5.68 -1.35
CA TYR A 138 -4.22 5.87 -0.18
C TYR A 138 -4.76 6.89 0.81
N ASN A 139 -5.85 7.61 0.48
CA ASN A 139 -6.42 8.63 1.36
C ASN A 139 -6.86 8.02 2.69
N ASN A 140 -6.16 8.40 3.75
CA ASN A 140 -6.39 7.93 5.11
C ASN A 140 -5.80 8.92 6.11
N GLU A 141 -6.48 9.12 7.24
CA GLU A 141 -5.95 9.81 8.40
C GLU A 141 -5.96 8.87 9.60
N MET A 142 -4.88 8.89 10.36
CA MET A 142 -4.69 8.11 11.57
C MET A 142 -4.19 9.03 12.67
N GLU A 143 -4.78 8.93 13.85
CA GLU A 143 -4.33 9.59 15.07
C GLU A 143 -4.19 8.57 16.18
N ILE A 144 -3.05 8.59 16.86
CA ILE A 144 -2.74 7.78 18.04
C ILE A 144 -2.36 8.73 19.15
N LYS A 145 -3.02 8.63 20.31
CA LYS A 145 -2.76 9.52 21.43
C LYS A 145 -2.88 8.78 22.76
N GLY A 146 -1.90 8.99 23.62
CA GLY A 146 -1.88 8.36 24.93
C GLY A 146 -0.80 8.92 25.84
N THR A 147 -0.57 8.22 26.94
CA THR A 147 0.49 8.53 27.90
C THR A 147 1.41 7.34 28.02
N ASN A 148 2.72 7.59 27.91
CA ASN A 148 3.77 6.61 28.12
C ASN A 148 4.58 6.96 29.39
N HIS A 149 4.91 5.93 30.17
CA HIS A 149 5.69 6.04 31.40
C HIS A 149 7.05 5.35 31.31
N GLU A 150 7.30 4.62 30.21
CA GLU A 150 8.43 3.69 30.09
C GLU A 150 9.45 4.17 29.07
N THR A 151 9.00 4.63 27.90
CA THR A 151 9.87 4.95 26.76
C THR A 151 9.52 6.30 26.13
N SER A 152 10.48 6.86 25.39
CA SER A 152 10.39 8.12 24.68
C SER A 152 11.04 7.96 23.30
N PHE A 153 10.55 8.68 22.30
CA PHE A 153 11.22 8.76 20.99
C PHE A 153 12.68 9.26 21.12
N VAL A 154 12.96 10.05 22.15
CA VAL A 154 14.33 10.53 22.39
C VAL A 154 15.26 9.40 22.83
N ASP A 155 14.75 8.35 23.46
CA ASP A 155 15.57 7.20 23.90
C ASP A 155 16.12 6.47 22.66
N GLU A 156 15.33 6.29 21.59
CA GLU A 156 15.76 5.76 20.30
C GLU A 156 16.87 6.65 19.67
N ILE A 157 16.66 7.98 19.69
CA ILE A 157 17.65 8.92 19.15
C ILE A 157 18.97 8.83 19.95
N ILE A 158 18.90 8.71 21.28
CA ILE A 158 20.10 8.55 22.12
C ILE A 158 20.83 7.25 21.84
N GLU A 159 20.10 6.13 21.70
CA GLU A 159 20.69 4.85 21.37
C GLU A 159 21.46 4.92 20.05
N ASN A 160 20.85 5.48 19.02
CA ASN A 160 21.45 5.67 17.71
C ASN A 160 22.60 6.70 17.70
N SER A 161 22.64 7.63 18.66
CA SER A 161 23.69 8.65 18.81
C SER A 161 24.90 8.15 19.60
N ASN A 162 24.69 7.18 20.50
CA ASN A 162 25.74 6.66 21.36
C ASN A 162 26.87 6.01 20.56
N GLY A 163 28.11 6.38 20.88
CA GLY A 163 29.31 5.94 20.18
C GLY A 163 29.78 6.91 19.09
N THR A 164 28.97 7.92 18.73
CA THR A 164 29.31 8.95 17.73
C THR A 164 29.80 10.20 18.46
N LEU A 165 30.93 10.75 18.00
CA LEU A 165 31.49 11.98 18.58
C LEU A 165 30.72 13.21 18.10
N ILE A 166 30.70 14.29 18.88
CA ILE A 166 29.97 15.53 18.52
C ILE A 166 30.41 16.06 17.15
N ASN A 167 31.70 16.08 16.86
CA ASN A 167 32.22 16.55 15.59
C ASN A 167 31.79 15.65 14.40
N GLU A 168 31.45 14.40 14.65
CA GLU A 168 30.91 13.50 13.64
C GLU A 168 29.40 13.77 13.42
N ILE A 169 28.66 14.03 14.49
CA ILE A 169 27.25 14.49 14.41
C ILE A 169 27.19 15.81 13.63
N GLU A 170 27.97 16.81 13.99
CA GLU A 170 28.01 18.14 13.35
C GLU A 170 28.46 18.10 11.88
N THR A 171 29.13 17.05 11.43
CA THR A 171 29.60 16.88 10.05
C THR A 171 28.77 15.88 9.25
N ASN A 172 27.57 15.51 9.74
CA ASN A 172 26.63 14.56 9.12
C ASN A 172 27.29 13.18 8.85
N LYS A 173 28.09 12.71 9.80
CA LYS A 173 28.70 11.37 9.79
C LYS A 173 28.05 10.45 10.83
N GLY A 174 27.16 10.97 11.66
CA GLY A 174 26.37 10.25 12.63
C GLY A 174 25.03 9.76 12.04
N HIS A 175 24.23 9.17 12.92
CA HIS A 175 22.86 8.82 12.57
C HIS A 175 22.04 10.08 12.21
N TYR A 176 21.17 9.97 11.22
CA TYR A 176 20.41 11.08 10.63
C TYR A 176 19.65 11.93 11.67
N TYR A 177 18.97 11.30 12.63
CA TYR A 177 18.21 12.01 13.66
C TYR A 177 19.11 12.63 14.74
N SER A 178 20.34 12.15 14.90
CA SER A 178 21.29 12.65 15.90
C SER A 178 21.66 14.12 15.66
N GLU A 179 21.87 14.51 14.38
CA GLU A 179 22.19 15.88 14.01
C GLU A 179 21.03 16.83 14.34
N MET A 180 19.80 16.45 14.00
CA MET A 180 18.61 17.25 14.30
C MET A 180 18.40 17.39 15.80
N ALA A 181 18.57 16.32 16.57
CA ALA A 181 18.44 16.32 18.01
C ALA A 181 19.50 17.18 18.71
N TRP A 182 20.73 17.16 18.16
CA TRP A 182 21.83 17.99 18.65
C TRP A 182 21.55 19.49 18.45
N TYR A 183 21.23 19.91 17.23
CA TYR A 183 20.98 21.32 16.92
C TYR A 183 19.71 21.89 17.56
N THR A 184 18.77 21.03 17.97
CA THR A 184 17.56 21.44 18.68
C THR A 184 17.69 21.32 20.21
N TYR A 185 18.87 20.96 20.73
CA TYR A 185 19.11 20.72 22.15
C TYR A 185 18.15 19.67 22.76
N LEU A 186 17.76 18.69 21.98
CA LEU A 186 16.94 17.55 22.44
C LEU A 186 17.80 16.57 23.24
N ILE A 187 19.07 16.42 22.85
CA ILE A 187 20.07 15.63 23.52
C ILE A 187 21.30 16.48 23.87
N ASP A 188 21.93 16.17 25.00
CA ASP A 188 23.19 16.76 25.46
C ASP A 188 24.23 15.68 25.77
N PRO A 189 25.53 15.98 25.70
CA PRO A 189 26.58 15.04 26.12
C PRO A 189 26.48 14.73 27.61
N LEU A 190 26.62 13.45 27.97
CA LEU A 190 26.56 13.02 29.38
C LEU A 190 27.61 13.69 30.26
N ASN A 191 28.80 14.02 29.75
CA ASN A 191 29.95 14.56 30.48
C ASN A 191 30.41 15.92 29.91
N SER A 192 29.51 16.90 29.80
CA SER A 192 29.81 18.22 29.25
C SER A 192 30.88 19.01 30.04
N ASP A 193 30.99 18.77 31.37
CA ASP A 193 31.87 19.51 32.26
C ASP A 193 33.37 19.08 32.21
N THR A 194 33.69 17.94 31.62
CA THR A 194 35.06 17.39 31.63
C THR A 194 35.83 17.64 30.34
N GLY A 195 35.22 18.19 29.30
CA GLY A 195 35.81 18.36 27.97
C GLY A 195 36.17 17.05 27.25
N LEU A 196 35.87 15.92 27.87
CA LEU A 196 35.99 14.58 27.31
C LEU A 196 34.61 14.16 26.81
N VAL A 197 34.40 14.29 25.51
CA VAL A 197 33.18 13.81 24.84
C VAL A 197 33.40 12.32 24.57
N ASP A 198 32.77 11.48 25.36
CA ASP A 198 32.88 10.02 25.27
C ASP A 198 31.84 9.39 24.32
N GLY A 199 31.14 10.21 23.54
CA GLY A 199 30.09 9.75 22.62
C GLY A 199 28.88 9.17 23.35
N LYS A 200 28.57 9.66 24.55
CA LYS A 200 27.36 9.32 25.30
C LYS A 200 26.48 10.54 25.48
N TYR A 201 25.16 10.33 25.31
CA TYR A 201 24.17 11.39 25.31
C TYR A 201 23.09 11.15 26.33
N VAL A 202 22.43 12.21 26.76
CA VAL A 202 21.29 12.21 27.67
C VAL A 202 20.17 13.05 27.10
N SER A 203 18.95 12.70 27.44
CA SER A 203 17.76 13.45 27.08
C SER A 203 17.60 14.70 27.93
N ASN A 204 17.12 15.78 27.34
CA ASN A 204 16.66 16.97 28.03
C ASN A 204 15.20 16.88 28.54
N PHE A 205 14.47 15.80 28.20
CA PHE A 205 13.21 15.48 28.87
C PHE A 205 13.45 14.93 30.29
N SER A 206 12.47 15.14 31.18
CA SER A 206 12.43 14.44 32.45
C SER A 206 12.18 12.93 32.25
N SER A 207 12.50 12.14 33.29
CA SER A 207 12.17 10.70 33.31
C SER A 207 10.70 10.42 33.67
N GLU A 208 9.85 11.45 33.74
CA GLU A 208 8.43 11.32 34.09
C GLU A 208 7.58 10.93 32.89
N ALA A 209 6.32 10.62 33.16
CA ALA A 209 5.33 10.29 32.14
C ALA A 209 5.19 11.38 31.06
N LYS A 210 5.08 10.95 29.81
CA LYS A 210 4.93 11.83 28.64
C LYS A 210 3.61 11.59 27.93
N SER A 211 2.98 12.69 27.50
CA SER A 211 1.90 12.63 26.54
C SER A 211 2.48 12.43 25.15
N GLN A 212 2.06 11.40 24.45
CA GLN A 212 2.49 11.06 23.10
C GLN A 212 1.31 11.13 22.15
N GLU A 213 1.51 11.75 21.00
CA GLU A 213 0.51 11.88 19.94
C GLU A 213 1.19 11.74 18.58
N LYS A 214 0.67 10.86 17.73
CA LYS A 214 1.10 10.68 16.34
C LYS A 214 -0.08 10.85 15.41
N VAL A 215 0.04 11.78 14.48
CA VAL A 215 -0.95 12.02 13.41
C VAL A 215 -0.29 11.70 12.09
N THR A 216 -0.86 10.78 11.32
CA THR A 216 -0.39 10.45 9.98
C THR A 216 -1.50 10.70 8.99
N LYS A 217 -1.23 11.53 7.97
CA LYS A 217 -2.13 11.83 6.85
C LYS A 217 -1.54 11.28 5.57
N ARG A 218 -2.32 10.45 4.89
CA ARG A 218 -1.95 9.86 3.61
C ARG A 218 -2.89 10.33 2.52
N SER A 219 -2.36 10.57 1.33
CA SER A 219 -3.16 10.94 0.17
C SER A 219 -2.61 10.33 -1.12
N GLY A 220 -3.44 10.37 -2.18
CA GLY A 220 -3.09 9.83 -3.49
C GLY A 220 -3.68 8.46 -3.77
N GLY A 221 -3.03 7.73 -4.68
CA GLY A 221 -3.51 6.42 -5.11
C GLY A 221 -2.63 5.77 -6.16
N MET A 222 -2.97 4.54 -6.50
CA MET A 222 -2.39 3.80 -7.62
C MET A 222 -3.47 3.59 -8.68
N ASN A 223 -3.17 4.00 -9.91
CA ASN A 223 -4.08 3.90 -11.04
C ASN A 223 -3.42 3.15 -12.19
N GLU A 224 -4.19 2.50 -13.04
CA GLU A 224 -3.67 1.72 -14.17
C GLU A 224 -4.38 2.08 -15.46
N LEU A 225 -3.62 2.51 -16.46
CA LEU A 225 -4.09 2.59 -17.85
C LEU A 225 -3.89 1.21 -18.50
N VAL A 226 -4.94 0.68 -19.14
CA VAL A 226 -4.92 -0.65 -19.76
C VAL A 226 -5.30 -0.59 -21.23
N PHE A 227 -4.57 -1.37 -22.03
CA PHE A 227 -4.87 -1.64 -23.45
C PHE A 227 -5.08 -3.12 -23.61
N SER A 228 -6.25 -3.51 -24.06
CA SER A 228 -6.69 -4.90 -24.11
C SER A 228 -7.14 -5.31 -25.50
N ILE A 229 -6.85 -6.54 -25.85
CA ILE A 229 -7.36 -7.22 -27.03
C ILE A 229 -7.87 -8.60 -26.63
N GLY A 230 -8.98 -9.02 -27.21
CA GLY A 230 -9.47 -10.37 -27.01
C GLY A 230 -10.52 -10.76 -28.02
N GLY A 231 -10.88 -12.03 -27.99
CA GLY A 231 -11.80 -12.57 -28.96
C GLY A 231 -12.62 -13.75 -28.46
N SER A 232 -13.67 -14.05 -29.23
CA SER A 232 -14.59 -15.15 -29.01
C SER A 232 -14.45 -16.19 -30.10
N TYR A 233 -14.01 -17.40 -29.75
CA TYR A 233 -13.91 -18.55 -30.64
C TYR A 233 -15.13 -19.46 -30.43
N LYS A 234 -15.94 -19.64 -31.48
CA LYS A 234 -17.18 -20.45 -31.49
C LYS A 234 -18.14 -20.13 -30.36
N GLU A 235 -18.04 -18.96 -29.72
CA GLU A 235 -18.78 -18.57 -28.53
C GLU A 235 -18.64 -19.55 -27.35
N LYS A 236 -17.56 -20.34 -27.35
CA LYS A 236 -17.21 -21.30 -26.31
C LYS A 236 -15.93 -20.95 -25.59
N ILE A 237 -14.93 -20.47 -26.32
CA ILE A 237 -13.62 -20.09 -25.78
C ILE A 237 -13.45 -18.59 -25.99
N TYR A 238 -13.11 -17.91 -24.92
CA TYR A 238 -12.77 -16.49 -24.95
C TYR A 238 -11.36 -16.35 -24.42
N ILE A 239 -10.53 -15.59 -25.14
CA ILE A 239 -9.16 -15.32 -24.76
C ILE A 239 -8.90 -13.82 -24.85
N GLY A 240 -7.99 -13.35 -24.06
CA GLY A 240 -7.59 -11.93 -24.09
C GLY A 240 -6.24 -11.70 -23.48
N ALA A 241 -5.68 -10.57 -23.82
CA ALA A 241 -4.43 -10.07 -23.33
C ALA A 241 -4.54 -8.56 -23.04
N THR A 242 -3.82 -8.10 -22.04
CA THR A 242 -3.78 -6.69 -21.63
C THR A 242 -2.35 -6.28 -21.33
N ILE A 243 -1.98 -5.08 -21.79
CA ILE A 243 -0.81 -4.35 -21.32
C ILE A 243 -1.34 -3.32 -20.31
N GLY A 244 -0.80 -3.34 -19.09
CA GLY A 244 -1.12 -2.39 -18.02
C GLY A 244 0.05 -1.46 -17.76
N ILE A 245 -0.28 -0.19 -17.56
CA ILE A 245 0.67 0.88 -17.19
C ILE A 245 0.18 1.50 -15.89
N PRO A 246 0.51 0.89 -14.73
CA PRO A 246 0.17 1.46 -13.44
C PRO A 246 1.05 2.66 -13.11
N THR A 247 0.44 3.64 -12.42
CA THR A 247 1.10 4.83 -11.89
C THR A 247 0.82 4.95 -10.40
N ILE A 248 1.84 5.32 -9.63
CA ILE A 248 1.78 5.59 -8.20
C ILE A 248 1.88 7.09 -8.00
N ASN A 249 1.02 7.63 -7.15
CA ASN A 249 1.14 8.97 -6.56
C ASN A 249 0.81 8.78 -5.08
N TYR A 250 1.81 8.93 -4.23
CA TYR A 250 1.69 8.75 -2.78
C TYR A 250 2.29 9.92 -2.06
N HIS A 251 1.56 10.44 -1.08
CA HIS A 251 2.05 11.46 -0.17
C HIS A 251 1.63 11.09 1.24
N GLU A 252 2.60 11.10 2.16
CA GLU A 252 2.40 10.89 3.59
C GLU A 252 3.03 12.03 4.36
N TYR A 253 2.28 12.58 5.30
CA TYR A 253 2.74 13.54 6.28
C TYR A 253 2.46 13.03 7.68
N THR A 254 3.51 12.88 8.48
CA THR A 254 3.43 12.41 9.85
C THR A 254 3.93 13.48 10.81
N GLU A 255 3.15 13.77 11.83
CA GLU A 255 3.55 14.56 12.99
C GLU A 255 3.54 13.67 14.23
N TYR A 256 4.66 13.62 14.93
CA TYR A 256 4.78 13.01 16.25
C TYR A 256 5.08 14.10 17.28
N THR A 257 4.27 14.16 18.32
CA THR A 257 4.43 15.10 19.43
C THR A 257 4.62 14.34 20.73
N GLU A 258 5.63 14.72 21.47
CA GLU A 258 5.87 14.24 22.82
C GLU A 258 6.06 15.42 23.77
N GLY A 259 5.39 15.36 24.95
CA GLY A 259 5.42 16.46 25.91
C GLY A 259 5.32 16.00 27.35
N GLU A 260 5.88 16.77 28.26
CA GLU A 260 5.79 16.52 29.69
C GLU A 260 4.38 16.77 30.21
N ILE A 261 3.90 15.90 31.11
CA ILE A 261 2.58 16.04 31.75
C ILE A 261 2.68 16.96 32.98
N SER A 262 3.82 16.95 33.67
CA SER A 262 4.03 17.74 34.90
C SER A 262 4.90 18.97 34.62
N ASP A 263 4.66 20.05 35.35
CA ASP A 263 5.46 21.28 35.30
C ASP A 263 6.72 21.17 36.21
N THR A 264 7.50 20.11 35.97
CA THR A 264 8.73 19.83 36.70
C THR A 264 9.93 20.66 36.21
N ALA A 265 11.07 20.52 36.87
CA ALA A 265 12.21 21.44 36.78
C ALA A 265 12.94 21.51 35.41
N ASN A 266 12.61 20.65 34.47
CA ASN A 266 13.26 20.63 33.16
C ASN A 266 12.75 21.75 32.25
N ASN A 267 13.68 22.28 31.45
CA ASN A 267 13.41 23.42 30.58
C ASN A 267 12.67 23.02 29.29
N LEU A 268 12.85 21.79 28.81
CA LEU A 268 12.21 21.24 27.63
C LEU A 268 10.77 20.80 27.96
N ARG A 269 9.79 21.30 27.21
CA ARG A 269 8.36 21.07 27.43
C ARG A 269 7.75 20.11 26.43
N ARG A 270 8.15 20.23 25.18
CA ARG A 270 7.56 19.48 24.08
C ARG A 270 8.56 19.31 22.95
N LEU A 271 8.48 18.17 22.29
CA LEU A 271 9.10 17.82 21.04
C LEU A 271 8.00 17.70 19.98
N LEU A 272 8.24 18.21 18.78
CA LEU A 272 7.51 17.92 17.57
C LEU A 272 8.50 17.36 16.55
N PHE A 273 8.24 16.17 16.05
CA PHE A 273 8.95 15.53 14.96
C PHE A 273 8.01 15.41 13.78
N SER A 274 8.44 15.83 12.60
CA SER A 274 7.64 15.77 11.39
C SER A 274 8.40 15.03 10.29
N GLU A 275 7.67 14.22 9.54
CA GLU A 275 8.15 13.50 8.36
C GLU A 275 7.21 13.74 7.19
N GLU A 276 7.76 13.94 6.00
CA GLU A 276 7.02 14.05 4.77
C GLU A 276 7.66 13.15 3.70
N ILE A 277 6.84 12.28 3.12
CA ILE A 277 7.22 11.35 2.07
C ILE A 277 6.35 11.64 0.85
N SER A 278 6.98 11.81 -0.32
CA SER A 278 6.27 11.92 -1.59
C SER A 278 6.88 10.94 -2.59
N ALA A 279 6.08 9.98 -3.07
CA ALA A 279 6.53 8.99 -4.02
C ALA A 279 5.71 9.02 -5.32
N TYR A 280 6.41 9.05 -6.45
CA TYR A 280 5.84 9.00 -7.79
C TYR A 280 6.42 7.82 -8.53
N GLY A 281 5.56 6.95 -9.05
CA GLY A 281 6.00 5.74 -9.73
C GLY A 281 5.26 5.49 -11.05
N THR A 282 5.95 4.88 -11.99
CA THR A 282 5.33 4.35 -13.21
C THR A 282 5.84 2.93 -13.42
N GLY A 283 4.93 2.03 -13.76
CA GLY A 283 5.26 0.63 -14.00
C GLY A 283 4.63 0.08 -15.27
N TYR A 284 4.93 -1.16 -15.53
CA TYR A 284 4.30 -1.93 -16.62
C TYR A 284 4.14 -3.39 -16.23
N ASN A 285 3.06 -3.99 -16.72
CA ASN A 285 2.76 -5.40 -16.55
C ASN A 285 2.01 -5.94 -17.78
N PHE A 286 1.94 -7.26 -17.85
CA PHE A 286 1.21 -7.97 -18.89
C PHE A 286 0.25 -8.96 -18.26
N LYS A 287 -0.97 -9.07 -18.81
CA LYS A 287 -2.00 -9.95 -18.31
C LYS A 287 -2.55 -10.80 -19.45
N VAL A 288 -2.80 -12.06 -19.17
CA VAL A 288 -3.47 -12.99 -20.12
C VAL A 288 -4.58 -13.71 -19.41
N GLY A 289 -5.63 -14.04 -20.16
CA GLY A 289 -6.75 -14.75 -19.59
C GLY A 289 -7.48 -15.63 -20.60
N ALA A 290 -8.21 -16.59 -20.05
CA ALA A 290 -9.10 -17.46 -20.81
C ALA A 290 -10.40 -17.67 -20.03
N ILE A 291 -11.53 -17.77 -20.79
CA ILE A 291 -12.82 -18.21 -20.27
C ILE A 291 -13.33 -19.33 -21.17
N TYR A 292 -13.74 -20.43 -20.56
CA TYR A 292 -14.33 -21.57 -21.25
C TYR A 292 -15.78 -21.76 -20.84
N ARG A 293 -16.68 -21.73 -21.80
CA ARG A 293 -18.12 -22.01 -21.63
C ARG A 293 -18.33 -23.53 -21.70
N LEU A 294 -18.30 -24.17 -20.55
CA LEU A 294 -18.47 -25.61 -20.41
C LEU A 294 -19.86 -26.06 -20.87
N SER A 295 -20.89 -25.26 -20.53
CA SER A 295 -22.27 -25.44 -20.95
C SER A 295 -22.97 -24.07 -21.07
N GLU A 296 -24.24 -24.07 -21.47
CA GLU A 296 -25.05 -22.85 -21.49
C GLU A 296 -25.16 -22.17 -20.10
N LYS A 297 -24.97 -22.93 -19.03
CA LYS A 297 -25.12 -22.47 -17.66
C LYS A 297 -23.80 -22.28 -16.91
N ILE A 298 -22.73 -22.96 -17.30
CA ILE A 298 -21.47 -23.03 -16.55
C ILE A 298 -20.33 -22.48 -17.38
N LYS A 299 -19.56 -21.56 -16.77
CA LYS A 299 -18.30 -21.05 -17.31
C LYS A 299 -17.19 -21.22 -16.30
N LEU A 300 -16.00 -21.48 -16.80
CA LEU A 300 -14.75 -21.52 -16.05
C LEU A 300 -13.82 -20.44 -16.60
N GLY A 301 -13.07 -19.78 -15.74
CA GLY A 301 -12.14 -18.74 -16.10
C GLY A 301 -10.80 -18.88 -15.40
N GLY A 302 -9.78 -18.32 -16.02
CA GLY A 302 -8.46 -18.20 -15.40
C GLY A 302 -7.69 -17.05 -15.99
N SER A 303 -6.83 -16.42 -15.19
CA SER A 303 -5.92 -15.37 -15.65
C SER A 303 -4.58 -15.44 -14.92
N ILE A 304 -3.55 -14.94 -15.59
CA ILE A 304 -2.21 -14.75 -15.03
C ILE A 304 -1.79 -13.32 -15.32
N HIS A 305 -1.31 -12.64 -14.28
CA HIS A 305 -0.70 -11.31 -14.38
C HIS A 305 0.78 -11.45 -14.05
N THR A 306 1.63 -10.93 -14.91
CA THR A 306 3.06 -10.85 -14.61
C THR A 306 3.30 -9.98 -13.38
N PRO A 307 4.45 -10.09 -12.75
CA PRO A 307 4.95 -9.01 -11.88
C PRO A 307 4.83 -7.65 -12.56
N THR A 308 4.58 -6.61 -11.77
CA THR A 308 4.69 -5.23 -12.23
C THR A 308 6.09 -4.73 -11.92
N PHE A 309 6.75 -4.17 -12.92
CA PHE A 309 8.05 -3.51 -12.80
C PHE A 309 7.80 -2.03 -12.64
N PHE A 310 8.04 -1.50 -11.45
CA PHE A 310 7.94 -0.07 -11.14
C PHE A 310 9.31 0.60 -11.14
N SER A 311 9.37 1.82 -11.67
CA SER A 311 10.40 2.80 -11.39
C SER A 311 9.76 3.90 -10.54
N ILE A 312 10.32 4.14 -9.38
CA ILE A 312 9.76 5.04 -8.35
C ILE A 312 10.81 6.09 -8.01
N GLU A 313 10.38 7.33 -7.94
CA GLU A 313 11.11 8.49 -7.43
C GLU A 313 10.46 8.92 -6.13
N GLU A 314 11.27 9.11 -5.07
CA GLU A 314 10.80 9.43 -3.75
C GLU A 314 11.58 10.59 -3.15
N ASP A 315 10.83 11.54 -2.60
CA ASP A 315 11.33 12.67 -1.82
C ASP A 315 11.01 12.42 -0.35
N TYR A 316 12.00 12.64 0.52
CA TYR A 316 11.88 12.51 1.97
C TYR A 316 12.38 13.78 2.66
N ASN A 317 11.58 14.30 3.58
CA ASN A 317 11.91 15.48 4.37
C ASN A 317 11.53 15.25 5.85
N THR A 318 12.40 15.68 6.76
CA THR A 318 12.13 15.60 8.21
C THR A 318 12.51 16.86 8.92
N SER A 319 11.86 17.09 10.09
CA SER A 319 12.24 18.17 10.98
C SER A 319 11.99 17.81 12.45
N ILE A 320 12.79 18.39 13.34
CA ILE A 320 12.58 18.38 14.79
C ILE A 320 12.41 19.81 15.26
N THR A 321 11.35 20.06 16.01
CA THR A 321 11.12 21.33 16.75
C THR A 321 11.04 21.02 18.22
N THR A 322 11.85 21.68 19.04
CA THR A 322 11.82 21.60 20.51
C THR A 322 11.28 22.89 21.11
N PHE A 323 10.38 22.75 22.06
CA PHE A 323 9.75 23.88 22.78
C PHE A 323 10.25 23.91 24.22
N PHE A 324 11.11 24.86 24.51
CA PHE A 324 11.58 25.13 25.86
C PHE A 324 10.67 26.13 26.56
N LYS A 325 10.83 26.29 27.86
CA LYS A 325 10.07 27.26 28.69
C LYS A 325 10.16 28.69 28.15
N ASP A 326 11.35 29.09 27.66
CA ASP A 326 11.66 30.47 27.26
C ASP A 326 12.07 30.58 25.77
N SER A 327 12.13 29.48 25.01
CA SER A 327 12.59 29.48 23.61
C SER A 327 12.05 28.27 22.83
N THR A 328 12.13 28.40 21.49
CA THR A 328 11.86 27.32 20.54
C THR A 328 13.08 27.12 19.67
N ARG A 329 13.43 25.87 19.38
CA ARG A 329 14.47 25.49 18.44
C ARG A 329 13.85 24.65 17.34
N ASP A 330 14.27 24.90 16.14
CA ASP A 330 13.80 24.19 14.95
C ASP A 330 14.99 23.83 14.07
N TYR A 331 15.02 22.60 13.60
CA TYR A 331 16.02 22.14 12.65
C TYR A 331 15.35 21.19 11.65
N SER A 332 15.46 21.56 10.40
CA SER A 332 14.94 20.78 9.27
C SER A 332 16.11 20.28 8.46
N MET A 333 16.16 18.99 8.22
CA MET A 333 16.97 18.42 7.16
C MET A 333 16.12 18.48 5.88
N GLY A 334 16.41 19.45 5.02
CA GLY A 334 15.74 19.63 3.74
C GLY A 334 15.88 18.41 2.85
N TYR A 335 15.12 18.39 1.76
CA TYR A 335 15.03 17.28 0.80
C TYR A 335 16.36 16.57 0.61
N ILE A 336 16.45 15.34 1.10
CA ILE A 336 17.47 14.42 0.64
C ILE A 336 17.21 14.29 -0.86
N THR A 337 18.24 14.41 -1.68
CA THR A 337 18.19 14.27 -3.13
C THR A 337 17.18 13.20 -3.52
N PRO A 338 16.25 13.45 -4.48
CA PRO A 338 15.26 12.47 -4.87
C PRO A 338 15.89 11.08 -5.03
N PHE A 339 15.36 10.12 -4.32
CA PHE A 339 15.88 8.76 -4.36
C PHE A 339 15.10 7.96 -5.41
N ASN A 340 15.83 7.33 -6.34
CA ASN A 340 15.23 6.53 -7.40
C ASN A 340 15.48 5.05 -7.16
N TYR A 341 14.44 4.25 -7.19
CA TYR A 341 14.54 2.81 -7.05
C TYR A 341 13.56 2.05 -7.96
N ASN A 342 13.84 0.77 -8.17
CA ASN A 342 12.99 -0.11 -8.94
C ASN A 342 12.40 -1.20 -8.05
N LEU A 343 11.09 -1.45 -8.17
CA LEU A 343 10.35 -2.42 -7.37
C LEU A 343 9.65 -3.42 -8.30
N ILE A 344 9.72 -4.70 -7.96
CA ILE A 344 8.96 -5.77 -8.59
C ILE A 344 7.87 -6.26 -7.64
N THR A 345 6.62 -6.26 -8.11
CA THR A 345 5.48 -6.83 -7.36
C THR A 345 5.31 -8.32 -7.66
N PRO A 346 4.53 -9.08 -6.86
CA PRO A 346 4.33 -10.51 -7.10
C PRO A 346 3.58 -10.82 -8.39
N LEU A 347 3.85 -11.99 -8.95
CA LEU A 347 2.97 -12.63 -9.94
C LEU A 347 1.62 -12.97 -9.28
N LYS A 348 0.51 -12.75 -10.03
CA LYS A 348 -0.85 -13.08 -9.60
C LYS A 348 -1.49 -14.09 -10.54
N ALA A 349 -2.07 -15.13 -9.98
CA ALA A 349 -2.83 -16.15 -10.72
C ALA A 349 -4.25 -16.26 -10.17
N THR A 350 -5.23 -16.38 -11.07
CA THR A 350 -6.66 -16.43 -10.71
C THR A 350 -7.32 -17.61 -11.38
N VAL A 351 -8.19 -18.30 -10.65
CA VAL A 351 -9.14 -19.27 -11.22
C VAL A 351 -10.55 -18.95 -10.75
N SER A 352 -11.54 -19.19 -11.60
CA SER A 352 -12.91 -18.79 -11.32
C SER A 352 -13.91 -19.71 -11.99
N ALA A 353 -15.11 -19.78 -11.40
CA ALA A 353 -16.24 -20.50 -11.96
C ALA A 353 -17.53 -19.68 -11.76
N SER A 354 -18.44 -19.75 -12.74
CA SER A 354 -19.75 -19.12 -12.63
C SER A 354 -20.84 -20.00 -13.20
N THR A 355 -22.06 -19.80 -12.66
CA THR A 355 -23.25 -20.50 -13.13
C THR A 355 -24.43 -19.55 -13.26
N ILE A 356 -25.32 -19.87 -14.24
CA ILE A 356 -26.56 -19.14 -14.48
C ILE A 356 -27.73 -20.08 -14.16
N LEU A 357 -28.54 -19.69 -13.16
CA LEU A 357 -29.70 -20.40 -12.68
C LEU A 357 -30.96 -19.54 -12.89
N ASN A 358 -31.62 -19.71 -14.04
CA ASN A 358 -32.74 -18.89 -14.48
C ASN A 358 -32.35 -17.38 -14.56
N ASN A 359 -32.80 -16.60 -13.57
CA ASN A 359 -32.54 -15.16 -13.45
C ASN A 359 -31.44 -14.82 -12.42
N ILE A 360 -30.75 -15.83 -11.88
CA ILE A 360 -29.65 -15.66 -10.90
C ILE A 360 -28.35 -16.08 -11.54
N ILE A 361 -27.32 -15.27 -11.37
CA ILE A 361 -25.93 -15.56 -11.71
C ILE A 361 -25.15 -15.66 -10.40
N ILE A 362 -24.34 -16.71 -10.26
CA ILE A 362 -23.44 -16.88 -9.13
C ILE A 362 -22.04 -17.08 -9.68
N SER A 363 -21.05 -16.42 -9.09
CA SER A 363 -19.66 -16.54 -9.44
C SER A 363 -18.79 -16.66 -8.20
N ALA A 364 -17.74 -17.46 -8.31
CA ALA A 364 -16.68 -17.59 -7.30
C ALA A 364 -15.31 -17.48 -7.97
N GLU A 365 -14.37 -16.86 -7.27
CA GLU A 365 -13.02 -16.62 -7.72
C GLU A 365 -12.02 -16.89 -6.61
N TYR A 366 -10.92 -17.54 -6.95
CA TYR A 366 -9.78 -17.79 -6.09
C TYR A 366 -8.55 -17.16 -6.73
N GLU A 367 -7.88 -16.30 -5.98
CA GLU A 367 -6.70 -15.55 -6.41
C GLU A 367 -5.52 -15.92 -5.52
N LEU A 368 -4.37 -16.10 -6.15
CA LEU A 368 -3.14 -16.53 -5.53
C LEU A 368 -2.02 -15.57 -5.86
N LEU A 369 -1.32 -15.12 -4.85
CA LEU A 369 -0.13 -14.28 -4.98
C LEU A 369 0.83 -14.53 -3.81
N ASP A 370 2.12 -14.27 -3.99
CA ASP A 370 3.15 -14.50 -2.98
C ASP A 370 3.90 -13.21 -2.67
N TYR A 371 3.52 -12.53 -1.60
CA TYR A 371 4.13 -11.26 -1.19
C TYR A 371 5.61 -11.41 -0.77
N SER A 372 6.09 -12.60 -0.44
CA SER A 372 7.50 -12.86 -0.18
C SER A 372 8.39 -12.74 -1.42
N LYS A 373 7.79 -12.51 -2.60
CA LYS A 373 8.45 -12.32 -3.91
C LYS A 373 8.47 -10.87 -4.36
N ILE A 374 8.06 -9.95 -3.52
CA ILE A 374 8.33 -8.52 -3.73
C ILE A 374 9.84 -8.32 -3.64
N GLU A 375 10.41 -7.53 -4.54
CA GLU A 375 11.85 -7.34 -4.60
C GLU A 375 12.20 -5.93 -5.08
N TYR A 376 13.09 -5.28 -4.33
CA TYR A 376 13.82 -4.11 -4.80
C TYR A 376 14.99 -4.56 -5.66
N LEU A 377 15.19 -3.94 -6.83
CA LEU A 377 16.18 -4.39 -7.81
C LEU A 377 17.59 -3.81 -7.61
N THR A 378 17.73 -2.82 -6.75
CA THR A 378 19.01 -2.17 -6.46
C THR A 378 19.76 -2.92 -5.34
N SER A 379 21.07 -3.03 -5.44
CA SER A 379 21.93 -3.72 -4.45
C SER A 379 21.86 -3.11 -3.05
N ASP A 380 21.44 -1.86 -2.95
CA ASP A 380 21.37 -1.12 -1.69
C ASP A 380 20.22 -1.59 -0.77
N PHE A 381 19.35 -2.49 -1.27
CA PHE A 381 18.17 -3.02 -0.57
C PHE A 381 18.27 -4.52 -0.25
N GLU A 382 19.47 -5.06 -0.06
CA GLU A 382 19.64 -6.49 0.26
C GLU A 382 19.00 -6.85 1.63
N GLU A 383 19.08 -5.95 2.61
CA GLU A 383 18.50 -6.15 3.95
C GLU A 383 16.97 -6.09 3.91
N GLU A 384 16.38 -5.12 3.21
CA GLU A 384 14.95 -4.99 2.99
C GLU A 384 14.38 -6.20 2.23
N ASN A 385 15.08 -6.68 1.19
CA ASN A 385 14.70 -7.88 0.46
C ASN A 385 14.76 -9.14 1.34
N ALA A 386 15.76 -9.25 2.21
CA ALA A 386 15.82 -10.32 3.20
C ALA A 386 14.66 -10.24 4.19
N THR A 387 14.34 -9.05 4.69
CA THR A 387 13.19 -8.79 5.58
C THR A 387 11.88 -9.14 4.89
N ILE A 388 11.63 -8.67 3.66
CA ILE A 388 10.46 -9.00 2.83
C ILE A 388 10.27 -10.52 2.75
N SER A 389 11.34 -11.25 2.39
CA SER A 389 11.28 -12.70 2.25
C SER A 389 10.98 -13.41 3.58
N ASN A 390 11.39 -12.83 4.71
CA ASN A 390 11.23 -13.41 6.04
C ASN A 390 9.86 -13.15 6.65
N ILE A 391 9.28 -11.94 6.49
CA ILE A 391 8.04 -11.54 7.14
C ILE A 391 6.80 -11.79 6.30
N TYR A 392 6.90 -11.72 4.95
CA TYR A 392 5.76 -11.91 4.06
C TYR A 392 5.61 -13.34 3.57
N GLN A 393 4.41 -13.68 3.11
CA GLN A 393 4.03 -15.02 2.70
C GLN A 393 3.18 -15.06 1.43
N ARG A 394 3.01 -16.27 0.92
CA ARG A 394 1.99 -16.57 -0.07
C ARG A 394 0.60 -16.38 0.52
N THR A 395 -0.28 -15.73 -0.24
CA THR A 395 -1.61 -15.30 0.21
C THR A 395 -2.67 -15.79 -0.77
N GLU A 396 -3.83 -16.10 -0.22
CA GLU A 396 -5.00 -16.60 -0.93
C GLU A 396 -6.16 -15.63 -0.71
N ASN A 397 -6.77 -15.18 -1.82
CA ASN A 397 -7.96 -14.33 -1.79
C ASN A 397 -9.14 -15.11 -2.35
N ILE A 398 -10.29 -15.00 -1.67
CA ILE A 398 -11.53 -15.67 -2.08
C ILE A 398 -12.59 -14.59 -2.31
N LYS A 399 -13.26 -14.67 -3.48
CA LYS A 399 -14.32 -13.75 -3.86
C LYS A 399 -15.55 -14.53 -4.29
N ILE A 400 -16.72 -14.11 -3.84
CA ILE A 400 -18.00 -14.72 -4.21
C ILE A 400 -18.99 -13.60 -4.53
N GLY A 401 -19.72 -13.73 -5.64
CA GLY A 401 -20.71 -12.75 -6.06
C GLY A 401 -21.98 -13.37 -6.62
N GLY A 402 -23.07 -12.68 -6.43
CA GLY A 402 -24.37 -13.04 -6.98
C GLY A 402 -25.08 -11.85 -7.61
N GLU A 403 -25.71 -12.08 -8.76
CA GLU A 403 -26.54 -11.11 -9.49
C GLU A 403 -27.93 -11.71 -9.74
N MET A 404 -29.01 -11.02 -9.37
CA MET A 404 -30.40 -11.43 -9.63
C MET A 404 -31.07 -10.41 -10.52
N ILE A 405 -31.59 -10.86 -11.68
CA ILE A 405 -32.21 -10.04 -12.70
C ILE A 405 -33.73 -10.02 -12.52
N ILE A 406 -34.26 -8.87 -12.16
CA ILE A 406 -35.69 -8.60 -12.02
C ILE A 406 -36.05 -7.38 -12.88
N LYS A 407 -36.21 -7.58 -14.20
CA LYS A 407 -36.32 -6.50 -15.18
C LYS A 407 -37.32 -5.42 -14.74
N PRO A 408 -36.96 -4.12 -14.81
CA PRO A 408 -35.72 -3.57 -15.35
C PRO A 408 -34.56 -3.54 -14.35
N PHE A 409 -34.74 -3.98 -13.12
CA PHE A 409 -33.80 -3.92 -12.02
C PHE A 409 -32.87 -5.15 -12.00
N VAL A 410 -31.68 -4.93 -11.47
CA VAL A 410 -30.70 -5.97 -11.19
C VAL A 410 -30.20 -5.76 -9.77
N LEU A 411 -30.29 -6.78 -8.92
CA LEU A 411 -29.79 -6.76 -7.55
C LEU A 411 -28.50 -7.57 -7.47
N ARG A 412 -27.53 -7.10 -6.68
CA ARG A 412 -26.22 -7.75 -6.54
C ARG A 412 -25.80 -7.79 -5.09
N ALA A 413 -25.08 -8.85 -4.74
CA ALA A 413 -24.40 -8.97 -3.47
C ALA A 413 -23.08 -9.72 -3.67
N GLY A 414 -22.06 -9.38 -2.87
CA GLY A 414 -20.74 -9.97 -2.97
C GLY A 414 -20.01 -9.98 -1.63
N TYR A 415 -19.07 -10.89 -1.54
CA TYR A 415 -18.13 -11.03 -0.42
C TYR A 415 -16.76 -11.29 -0.99
N ALA A 416 -15.75 -10.62 -0.42
CA ALA A 416 -14.36 -10.90 -0.73
C ALA A 416 -13.54 -10.93 0.56
N LYS A 417 -12.69 -11.95 0.69
CA LYS A 417 -11.71 -12.10 1.76
C LYS A 417 -10.31 -12.06 1.17
N TYR A 418 -9.51 -11.15 1.68
CA TYR A 418 -8.09 -11.01 1.34
C TYR A 418 -7.27 -11.51 2.51
N GLY A 419 -6.43 -12.53 2.26
CA GLY A 419 -5.57 -13.11 3.28
C GLY A 419 -4.45 -12.16 3.71
N SER A 420 -3.90 -12.40 4.89
CA SER A 420 -2.77 -11.64 5.42
C SER A 420 -1.51 -11.86 4.59
N ALA A 421 -0.82 -10.77 4.26
CA ALA A 421 0.51 -10.82 3.65
C ALA A 421 1.59 -11.29 4.64
N PHE A 422 1.35 -11.20 5.94
CA PHE A 422 2.31 -11.48 7.00
C PHE A 422 2.26 -12.93 7.47
N LYS A 423 3.43 -13.56 7.75
CA LYS A 423 3.53 -14.92 8.26
C LYS A 423 3.04 -15.08 9.69
N THR A 424 3.29 -14.08 10.53
CA THR A 424 3.08 -14.16 11.99
C THR A 424 1.90 -13.33 12.48
N LYS A 425 1.31 -12.48 11.61
CA LYS A 425 0.21 -11.57 11.94
C LYS A 425 -0.97 -11.81 11.02
N ASP A 426 -2.17 -11.84 11.57
CA ASP A 426 -3.41 -11.98 10.77
C ASP A 426 -4.04 -10.62 10.49
N PHE A 427 -3.61 -9.98 9.41
CA PHE A 427 -4.18 -8.76 8.88
C PHE A 427 -5.12 -9.04 7.70
N THR A 428 -5.98 -10.00 7.87
CA THR A 428 -7.04 -10.32 6.90
C THR A 428 -7.98 -9.13 6.71
N LYS A 429 -8.35 -8.87 5.45
CA LYS A 429 -9.32 -7.84 5.08
C LYS A 429 -10.57 -8.48 4.50
N GLU A 430 -11.74 -8.03 4.93
CA GLU A 430 -13.03 -8.52 4.45
C GLU A 430 -13.82 -7.40 3.82
N ASN A 431 -14.46 -7.69 2.67
CA ASN A 431 -15.33 -6.77 1.96
C ASN A 431 -16.74 -7.38 1.81
N PHE A 432 -17.74 -6.64 2.22
CA PHE A 432 -19.16 -6.92 1.98
C PHE A 432 -19.67 -5.90 0.99
N SER A 433 -20.27 -6.36 -0.11
CA SER A 433 -20.73 -5.49 -1.18
C SER A 433 -22.18 -5.75 -1.56
N TYR A 434 -22.88 -4.67 -1.90
CA TYR A 434 -24.27 -4.68 -2.34
C TYR A 434 -24.43 -3.73 -3.51
N GLY A 435 -25.35 -4.03 -4.42
CA GLY A 435 -25.60 -3.16 -5.56
C GLY A 435 -26.99 -3.30 -6.14
N ILE A 436 -27.41 -2.23 -6.79
CA ILE A 436 -28.64 -2.18 -7.59
C ILE A 436 -28.32 -1.52 -8.92
N GLY A 437 -28.92 -2.03 -9.99
CA GLY A 437 -28.75 -1.47 -11.31
C GLY A 437 -30.06 -1.45 -12.10
N ILE A 438 -30.08 -0.58 -13.13
CA ILE A 438 -31.13 -0.51 -14.15
C ILE A 438 -30.43 -0.67 -15.50
N ASN A 439 -30.95 -1.59 -16.33
CA ASN A 439 -30.41 -1.84 -17.66
C ASN A 439 -31.55 -1.79 -18.70
N ASN A 440 -31.43 -0.86 -19.65
CA ASN A 440 -32.40 -0.65 -20.74
C ASN A 440 -31.79 -1.01 -22.13
N GLY A 441 -30.78 -1.87 -22.18
CA GLY A 441 -30.14 -2.30 -23.42
C GLY A 441 -29.10 -1.34 -23.94
N GLY A 442 -29.47 -0.13 -24.32
CA GLY A 442 -28.55 0.89 -24.85
C GLY A 442 -27.81 1.69 -23.78
N TYR A 443 -28.35 1.74 -22.56
CA TYR A 443 -27.69 2.39 -21.41
C TYR A 443 -28.01 1.64 -20.13
N PHE A 444 -27.11 1.78 -19.14
CA PHE A 444 -27.31 1.24 -17.81
C PHE A 444 -26.78 2.21 -16.75
N PHE A 445 -27.36 2.09 -15.56
CA PHE A 445 -26.94 2.81 -14.38
C PHE A 445 -26.88 1.85 -13.21
N ASP A 446 -25.74 1.77 -12.55
CA ASP A 446 -25.51 0.91 -11.40
C ASP A 446 -25.00 1.72 -10.20
N ILE A 447 -25.45 1.35 -9.01
CA ILE A 447 -24.96 1.87 -7.73
C ILE A 447 -24.45 0.68 -6.93
N ALA A 448 -23.29 0.83 -6.29
CA ALA A 448 -22.77 -0.14 -5.37
C ALA A 448 -22.27 0.51 -4.06
N TYR A 449 -22.43 -0.23 -2.98
CA TYR A 449 -21.90 0.09 -1.67
C TYR A 449 -21.01 -1.07 -1.22
N ILE A 450 -19.77 -0.76 -0.82
CA ILE A 450 -18.79 -1.70 -0.30
C ILE A 450 -18.41 -1.28 1.11
N LEU A 451 -18.52 -2.21 2.04
CA LEU A 451 -17.99 -2.12 3.39
C LEU A 451 -16.72 -2.96 3.47
N SER A 452 -15.58 -2.34 3.71
CA SER A 452 -14.29 -3.02 3.91
C SER A 452 -13.85 -2.88 5.35
N GLN A 453 -13.44 -3.99 5.97
CA GLN A 453 -12.92 -4.00 7.34
C GLN A 453 -11.58 -4.76 7.38
N GLY A 454 -10.65 -4.24 8.16
CA GLY A 454 -9.35 -4.85 8.37
C GLY A 454 -8.70 -4.35 9.65
N THR A 455 -7.73 -5.11 10.14
CA THR A 455 -6.91 -4.76 11.30
C THR A 455 -5.47 -4.59 10.84
N ASN A 456 -4.76 -3.67 11.48
CA ASN A 456 -3.32 -3.46 11.31
C ASN A 456 -2.70 -3.13 12.66
N GLU A 457 -1.39 -3.13 12.71
CA GLU A 457 -0.62 -2.65 13.84
C GLU A 457 0.25 -1.47 13.39
N HIS A 458 0.52 -0.57 14.32
CA HIS A 458 1.38 0.58 14.08
C HIS A 458 2.20 0.90 15.33
N SER A 459 3.50 1.19 15.16
CA SER A 459 4.37 1.64 16.23
C SER A 459 4.47 3.16 16.23
N LEU A 460 4.56 3.78 17.40
CA LEU A 460 4.74 5.23 17.53
C LEU A 460 6.10 5.66 16.96
N TYR A 461 7.14 4.88 17.24
CA TYR A 461 8.51 5.00 16.77
C TYR A 461 9.12 3.60 16.63
N HIS A 462 10.40 3.45 16.24
CA HIS A 462 10.98 2.17 15.81
C HIS A 462 11.57 1.31 16.93
N GLU A 463 11.44 1.68 18.20
CA GLU A 463 12.03 0.91 19.29
C GLU A 463 11.41 -0.50 19.41
N ASP A 464 12.24 -1.53 19.41
CA ASP A 464 11.83 -2.95 19.47
C ASP A 464 11.03 -3.33 20.71
N ASP A 465 11.15 -2.55 21.80
CA ASP A 465 10.51 -2.78 23.09
C ASP A 465 9.10 -2.17 23.21
N ILE A 466 8.61 -1.48 22.16
CA ILE A 466 7.28 -0.87 22.18
C ILE A 466 6.24 -1.83 21.65
N SER A 467 5.23 -2.12 22.48
CA SER A 467 4.09 -2.90 22.03
C SER A 467 3.36 -2.20 20.89
N PRO A 468 3.23 -2.82 19.70
CA PRO A 468 2.52 -2.21 18.59
C PRO A 468 1.06 -1.93 18.94
N ILE A 469 0.57 -0.82 18.42
CA ILE A 469 -0.78 -0.32 18.67
C ILE A 469 -1.73 -0.90 17.64
N ASN A 470 -2.80 -1.54 18.11
CA ASN A 470 -3.82 -2.10 17.23
C ASN A 470 -4.65 -1.00 16.57
N LEU A 471 -4.78 -1.09 15.26
CA LEU A 471 -5.61 -0.24 14.43
C LEU A 471 -6.75 -1.05 13.80
N ILE A 472 -7.96 -0.50 13.82
CA ILE A 472 -9.10 -1.03 13.08
C ILE A 472 -9.43 -0.02 11.99
N THR A 473 -9.35 -0.46 10.72
CA THR A 473 -9.74 0.36 9.58
C THR A 473 -11.07 -0.12 9.01
N THR A 474 -12.02 0.80 8.86
CA THR A 474 -13.31 0.57 8.21
C THR A 474 -13.43 1.55 7.05
N ASN A 475 -13.64 1.04 5.85
CA ASN A 475 -13.84 1.85 4.66
C ASN A 475 -15.24 1.61 4.08
N HIS A 476 -15.97 2.70 3.82
CA HIS A 476 -17.25 2.71 3.14
C HIS A 476 -17.04 3.33 1.75
N ASN A 477 -17.22 2.53 0.70
CA ASN A 477 -17.06 3.01 -0.67
C ASN A 477 -18.41 2.97 -1.41
N LEU A 478 -18.81 4.10 -1.96
CA LEU A 478 -20.03 4.26 -2.77
C LEU A 478 -19.64 4.56 -4.22
N LEU A 479 -20.07 3.69 -5.14
CA LEU A 479 -19.77 3.78 -6.56
C LEU A 479 -21.03 3.98 -7.39
N PHE A 480 -20.90 4.78 -8.45
CA PHE A 480 -21.94 5.05 -9.42
C PHE A 480 -21.39 4.79 -10.82
N THR A 481 -21.97 3.87 -11.57
CA THR A 481 -21.57 3.58 -12.95
C THR A 481 -22.62 4.02 -13.93
N LEU A 482 -22.20 4.79 -14.93
CA LEU A 482 -22.97 5.07 -16.15
C LEU A 482 -22.32 4.36 -17.32
N GLY A 483 -23.13 3.64 -18.11
CA GLY A 483 -22.65 2.96 -19.30
C GLY A 483 -23.59 3.13 -20.49
N PHE A 484 -22.98 3.23 -21.67
CA PHE A 484 -23.65 3.37 -22.96
C PHE A 484 -23.16 2.30 -23.92
N ARG A 485 -24.10 1.66 -24.63
CA ARG A 485 -23.85 0.63 -25.66
C ARG A 485 -24.32 1.10 -27.01
N TYR A 486 -23.52 0.85 -28.04
CA TYR A 486 -23.78 1.26 -29.43
C TYR A 486 -23.23 0.25 -30.43
#